data_4883a8699da977df4b11ab867fa76a76
#
_entry.id   4883a8699da977df4b11ab867fa76a76
#
_cell.length_a   1.000
_cell.length_b   1.000
_cell.length_c   1.000
_cell.angle_alpha   90.00
_cell.angle_beta   90.00
_cell.angle_gamma   90.00
#
_symmetry.space_group_name_H-M   'P 1'
#
loop_
_entity.id
_entity.type
_entity.pdbx_description
1 polymer ?
#
loop_
_entity_poly.entity_id
_entity_poly.type
_entity_poly.pdbx_seq_one_letter_code
_entity_poly.pdbx_strand_id
1 'polypeptide(L)'
;MGMSDFYGAADDARSIAAIHHALDLGVTLLDTSDIYGPFTNEQLVGKAVASRRDQAIVATKFGIMRAPDGRALGINGRPDYVRQACDASLARLGVETIDLYYQHRVDPAVPIEETVGAMADLVQAGKVRHLGLSEAAPKTLRRAVAVHPIAALQTEYSLWCREPEGELLATCRDLGIGFVAYSPLGRGFLTGRYRSLEDLEAGDWRRTNPRFQGENFQKNLDVVAEVRRLAAAKGCTPAQLALAWIFAQGGDIVPIPGSTRAERIEENAGATAITLSREDLAALEALAPQVAGERYMEGGMKLVNG
;
A
#
# COMPACT_ATOMS: atom_id res chain seq x y z
N MET A 1 5.70 1.71 -4.46
CA MET A 1 5.61 0.96 -5.74
C MET A 1 6.79 0.02 -5.90
N GLY A 2 6.57 -1.24 -6.29
CA GLY A 2 7.63 -2.24 -6.49
C GLY A 2 8.36 -2.07 -7.84
N MET A 3 8.77 -0.85 -8.17
CA MET A 3 9.44 -0.53 -9.44
C MET A 3 10.96 -0.41 -9.29
N SER A 4 11.46 -0.26 -8.08
CA SER A 4 12.89 -0.02 -7.81
C SER A 4 13.50 -1.03 -6.84
N ASP A 5 12.67 -1.90 -6.19
CA ASP A 5 13.12 -2.87 -5.19
C ASP A 5 12.06 -3.97 -4.99
N PHE A 6 12.42 -5.10 -4.38
CA PHE A 6 11.58 -6.22 -3.92
C PHE A 6 11.01 -7.17 -4.99
N TYR A 7 10.77 -6.75 -6.23
CA TYR A 7 9.98 -7.53 -7.21
C TYR A 7 10.69 -7.72 -8.57
N GLY A 8 12.00 -7.92 -8.59
CA GLY A 8 12.79 -8.19 -9.79
C GLY A 8 13.64 -6.99 -10.24
N ALA A 9 14.24 -7.09 -11.44
CA ALA A 9 15.12 -6.05 -11.97
C ALA A 9 14.37 -4.75 -12.27
N ALA A 10 14.97 -3.62 -11.88
CA ALA A 10 14.43 -2.30 -12.15
C ALA A 10 14.64 -1.91 -13.63
N ASP A 11 13.65 -1.28 -14.24
CA ASP A 11 13.66 -0.67 -15.57
C ASP A 11 12.95 0.69 -15.48
N ASP A 12 13.74 1.76 -15.42
CA ASP A 12 13.22 3.12 -15.24
C ASP A 12 12.32 3.54 -16.40
N ALA A 13 12.71 3.26 -17.64
CA ALA A 13 11.96 3.69 -18.83
C ALA A 13 10.58 3.03 -18.87
N ARG A 14 10.54 1.72 -18.61
CA ARG A 14 9.29 0.95 -18.51
C ARG A 14 8.43 1.42 -17.35
N SER A 15 9.05 1.71 -16.20
CA SER A 15 8.33 2.17 -15.02
C SER A 15 7.72 3.55 -15.21
N ILE A 16 8.43 4.49 -15.86
CA ILE A 16 7.90 5.81 -16.22
C ILE A 16 6.74 5.67 -17.22
N ALA A 17 6.88 4.84 -18.24
CA ALA A 17 5.80 4.57 -19.20
C ALA A 17 4.56 3.99 -18.51
N ALA A 18 4.73 3.09 -17.55
CA ALA A 18 3.64 2.51 -16.75
C ALA A 18 2.94 3.58 -15.88
N ILE A 19 3.69 4.51 -15.27
CA ILE A 19 3.11 5.62 -14.50
C ILE A 19 2.32 6.55 -15.43
N HIS A 20 2.88 6.93 -16.58
CA HIS A 20 2.17 7.76 -17.55
C HIS A 20 0.86 7.09 -18.02
N HIS A 21 0.93 5.81 -18.33
CA HIS A 21 -0.26 5.04 -18.73
C HIS A 21 -1.33 4.99 -17.63
N ALA A 22 -0.93 4.84 -16.36
CA ALA A 22 -1.84 4.92 -15.22
C ALA A 22 -2.57 6.27 -15.16
N LEU A 23 -1.82 7.37 -15.31
CA LEU A 23 -2.38 8.74 -15.35
C LEU A 23 -3.35 8.92 -16.53
N ASP A 24 -3.03 8.38 -17.71
CA ASP A 24 -3.91 8.43 -18.90
C ASP A 24 -5.25 7.70 -18.66
N LEU A 25 -5.25 6.67 -17.82
CA LEU A 25 -6.45 5.95 -17.39
C LEU A 25 -7.20 6.61 -16.21
N GLY A 26 -6.72 7.75 -15.72
CA GLY A 26 -7.30 8.45 -14.56
C GLY A 26 -6.91 7.86 -13.19
N VAL A 27 -5.90 6.99 -13.13
CA VAL A 27 -5.33 6.49 -11.87
C VAL A 27 -4.30 7.50 -11.37
N THR A 28 -4.73 8.42 -10.53
CA THR A 28 -3.96 9.62 -10.15
C THR A 28 -3.13 9.49 -8.88
N LEU A 29 -3.49 8.59 -7.94
CA LEU A 29 -2.74 8.41 -6.70
C LEU A 29 -1.48 7.59 -6.93
N LEU A 30 -0.32 8.23 -6.83
CA LEU A 30 1.00 7.62 -6.95
C LEU A 30 1.62 7.47 -5.55
N ASP A 31 1.69 6.24 -5.05
CA ASP A 31 2.21 5.92 -3.72
C ASP A 31 3.66 5.44 -3.79
N THR A 32 4.57 6.14 -3.12
CA THR A 32 5.98 5.78 -2.96
C THR A 32 6.42 5.86 -1.50
N SER A 33 7.72 5.78 -1.24
CA SER A 33 8.35 5.95 0.08
C SER A 33 9.84 6.17 -0.08
N ASP A 34 10.46 6.86 0.88
CA ASP A 34 11.90 7.03 0.99
C ASP A 34 12.67 5.70 1.09
N ILE A 35 12.07 4.69 1.71
CA ILE A 35 12.70 3.37 1.88
C ILE A 35 12.79 2.56 0.59
N TYR A 36 12.00 2.89 -0.45
CA TYR A 36 11.94 2.09 -1.66
C TYR A 36 13.14 2.33 -2.57
N GLY A 37 13.94 1.28 -2.81
CA GLY A 37 15.10 1.22 -3.66
C GLY A 37 16.44 1.80 -3.19
N PRO A 38 16.81 1.92 -1.88
CA PRO A 38 16.40 3.02 -1.04
C PRO A 38 16.58 4.36 -1.75
N PHE A 39 15.61 5.23 -1.58
CA PHE A 39 15.49 6.59 -2.15
C PHE A 39 15.27 6.66 -3.68
N THR A 40 15.65 5.65 -4.46
CA THR A 40 15.61 5.70 -5.94
C THR A 40 14.18 5.70 -6.49
N ASN A 41 13.20 5.13 -5.77
CA ASN A 41 11.81 5.13 -6.23
C ASN A 41 11.18 6.53 -6.21
N GLU A 42 11.52 7.37 -5.24
CA GLU A 42 11.07 8.78 -5.24
C GLU A 42 11.65 9.55 -6.44
N GLN A 43 12.92 9.33 -6.78
CA GLN A 43 13.53 9.93 -7.97
C GLN A 43 12.85 9.47 -9.26
N LEU A 44 12.50 8.19 -9.36
CA LEU A 44 11.76 7.64 -10.50
C LEU A 44 10.38 8.28 -10.63
N VAL A 45 9.63 8.38 -9.53
CA VAL A 45 8.31 9.03 -9.50
C VAL A 45 8.46 10.51 -9.87
N GLY A 46 9.46 11.21 -9.32
CA GLY A 46 9.75 12.61 -9.65
C GLY A 46 9.96 12.82 -11.14
N LYS A 47 10.79 11.98 -11.78
CA LYS A 47 11.00 12.01 -13.25
C LYS A 47 9.68 11.81 -14.01
N ALA A 48 8.86 10.85 -13.57
CA ALA A 48 7.60 10.54 -14.24
C ALA A 48 6.57 11.68 -14.15
N VAL A 49 6.51 12.39 -13.01
CA VAL A 49 5.52 13.45 -12.80
C VAL A 49 6.00 14.83 -13.23
N ALA A 50 7.26 15.02 -13.57
CA ALA A 50 7.84 16.34 -13.88
C ALA A 50 7.06 17.15 -14.92
N SER A 51 6.52 16.48 -15.95
CA SER A 51 5.70 17.11 -17.00
C SER A 51 4.19 16.95 -16.80
N ARG A 52 3.76 16.30 -15.73
CA ARG A 52 2.34 15.91 -15.48
C ARG A 52 1.95 16.07 -14.00
N ARG A 53 2.60 17.01 -13.30
CA ARG A 53 2.44 17.19 -11.84
C ARG A 53 1.00 17.50 -11.44
N ASP A 54 0.30 18.24 -12.25
CA ASP A 54 -1.10 18.63 -12.07
C ASP A 54 -2.10 17.47 -12.18
N GLN A 55 -1.68 16.36 -12.80
CA GLN A 55 -2.51 15.15 -12.96
C GLN A 55 -2.28 14.13 -11.86
N ALA A 56 -1.24 14.31 -11.02
CA ALA A 56 -0.82 13.32 -10.05
C ALA A 56 -1.04 13.79 -8.60
N ILE A 57 -1.56 12.91 -7.77
CA ILE A 57 -1.54 12.99 -6.31
C ILE A 57 -0.34 12.18 -5.84
N VAL A 58 0.72 12.85 -5.41
CA VAL A 58 1.97 12.21 -4.98
C VAL A 58 1.93 11.95 -3.49
N ALA A 59 1.96 10.67 -3.13
CA ALA A 59 2.06 10.22 -1.75
C ALA A 59 3.43 9.60 -1.49
N THR A 60 4.10 10.01 -0.40
CA THR A 60 5.33 9.37 0.07
C THR A 60 5.34 9.19 1.59
N LYS A 61 6.33 8.44 2.09
CA LYS A 61 6.37 8.03 3.49
C LYS A 61 7.78 8.16 4.04
N PHE A 62 7.87 8.44 5.35
CA PHE A 62 9.09 8.46 6.13
C PHE A 62 8.99 7.56 7.35
N GLY A 63 10.09 7.38 8.06
CA GLY A 63 10.11 6.79 9.39
C GLY A 63 10.81 5.44 9.45
N ILE A 64 10.68 4.57 8.47
CA ILE A 64 11.50 3.36 8.40
C ILE A 64 12.88 3.75 7.88
N MET A 65 13.91 3.52 8.71
CA MET A 65 15.28 3.83 8.32
C MET A 65 15.97 2.61 7.72
N ARG A 66 16.69 2.82 6.62
CA ARG A 66 17.44 1.80 5.90
C ARG A 66 18.82 2.34 5.52
N ALA A 67 19.86 1.55 5.76
CA ALA A 67 21.19 1.88 5.32
C ALA A 67 21.33 1.72 3.79
N PRO A 68 22.34 2.35 3.15
CA PRO A 68 22.57 2.20 1.72
C PRO A 68 22.80 0.76 1.26
N ASP A 69 23.29 -0.10 2.15
CA ASP A 69 23.46 -1.54 1.93
C ASP A 69 22.15 -2.35 2.06
N GLY A 70 21.04 -1.68 2.31
CA GLY A 70 19.71 -2.28 2.47
C GLY A 70 19.39 -2.78 3.87
N ARG A 71 20.29 -2.68 4.84
CA ARG A 71 20.09 -3.12 6.22
C ARG A 71 19.08 -2.22 6.94
N ALA A 72 18.12 -2.82 7.64
CA ALA A 72 17.16 -2.09 8.47
C ALA A 72 17.88 -1.43 9.67
N LEU A 73 17.59 -0.16 9.92
CA LEU A 73 18.14 0.63 11.02
C LEU A 73 17.09 0.94 12.11
N GLY A 74 15.82 0.54 11.90
CA GLY A 74 14.72 0.78 12.82
C GLY A 74 13.73 1.82 12.30
N ILE A 75 12.96 2.37 13.23
CA ILE A 75 11.95 3.40 12.96
C ILE A 75 12.36 4.68 13.67
N ASN A 76 12.07 5.84 13.07
CA ASN A 76 12.35 7.15 13.64
C ASN A 76 11.17 8.09 13.39
N GLY A 77 10.41 8.38 14.46
CA GLY A 77 9.29 9.34 14.47
C GLY A 77 9.65 10.71 15.06
N ARG A 78 10.92 10.97 15.38
CA ARG A 78 11.35 12.21 16.06
C ARG A 78 11.11 13.45 15.20
N PRO A 79 10.69 14.58 15.80
CA PRO A 79 10.37 15.82 15.08
C PRO A 79 11.48 16.36 14.18
N ASP A 80 12.73 16.25 14.59
CA ASP A 80 13.88 16.67 13.80
C ASP A 80 14.05 15.80 12.54
N TYR A 81 13.90 14.48 12.69
CA TYR A 81 13.96 13.54 11.57
C TYR A 81 12.78 13.71 10.61
N VAL A 82 11.56 13.94 11.10
CA VAL A 82 10.37 14.21 10.27
C VAL A 82 10.63 15.34 9.29
N ARG A 83 11.17 16.47 9.77
CA ARG A 83 11.47 17.63 8.94
C ARG A 83 12.57 17.35 7.93
N GLN A 84 13.68 16.72 8.38
CA GLN A 84 14.79 16.34 7.50
C GLN A 84 14.36 15.36 6.40
N ALA A 85 13.58 14.35 6.75
CA ALA A 85 13.08 13.34 5.80
C ALA A 85 12.16 13.96 4.74
N CYS A 86 11.28 14.90 5.15
CA CYS A 86 10.41 15.62 4.23
C CYS A 86 11.22 16.45 3.21
N ASP A 87 12.19 17.23 3.66
CA ASP A 87 13.02 18.06 2.78
C ASP A 87 13.81 17.19 1.79
N ALA A 88 14.32 16.05 2.25
CA ALA A 88 15.00 15.11 1.40
C ALA A 88 14.04 14.44 0.37
N SER A 89 12.80 14.13 0.75
CA SER A 89 11.78 13.58 -0.16
C SER A 89 11.36 14.59 -1.22
N LEU A 90 11.14 15.86 -0.84
CA LEU A 90 10.85 16.95 -1.79
C LEU A 90 11.95 17.10 -2.83
N ALA A 91 13.22 17.06 -2.40
CA ALA A 91 14.37 17.15 -3.29
C ALA A 91 14.45 15.96 -4.25
N ARG A 92 14.21 14.72 -3.78
CA ARG A 92 14.25 13.52 -4.62
C ARG A 92 13.08 13.45 -5.62
N LEU A 93 11.90 13.83 -5.18
CA LEU A 93 10.69 13.92 -6.01
C LEU A 93 10.75 15.10 -7.00
N GLY A 94 11.57 16.11 -6.74
CA GLY A 94 11.64 17.32 -7.55
C GLY A 94 10.32 18.11 -7.55
N VAL A 95 9.60 18.12 -6.44
CA VAL A 95 8.32 18.83 -6.27
C VAL A 95 8.41 19.85 -5.14
N GLU A 96 7.64 20.92 -5.23
CA GLU A 96 7.58 21.94 -4.17
C GLU A 96 6.70 21.50 -3.00
N THR A 97 5.70 20.65 -3.27
CA THR A 97 4.73 20.21 -2.27
C THR A 97 4.39 18.73 -2.48
N ILE A 98 4.41 17.93 -1.41
CA ILE A 98 3.91 16.57 -1.35
C ILE A 98 2.42 16.61 -1.05
N ASP A 99 1.60 15.89 -1.82
CA ASP A 99 0.15 15.92 -1.63
C ASP A 99 -0.28 15.13 -0.39
N LEU A 100 0.35 13.98 -0.12
CA LEU A 100 0.03 13.15 1.04
C LEU A 100 1.32 12.57 1.66
N TYR A 101 1.61 12.92 2.90
CA TYR A 101 2.82 12.53 3.60
C TYR A 101 2.49 11.61 4.76
N TYR A 102 3.04 10.39 4.74
CA TYR A 102 2.76 9.38 5.74
C TYR A 102 3.92 9.17 6.71
N GLN A 103 3.60 8.93 7.99
CA GLN A 103 4.48 8.14 8.84
C GLN A 103 4.30 6.65 8.47
N HIS A 104 5.38 6.00 7.97
CA HIS A 104 5.33 4.64 7.39
C HIS A 104 5.07 3.54 8.44
N ARG A 105 5.58 3.73 9.66
CA ARG A 105 5.29 2.93 10.85
C ARG A 105 5.33 3.84 12.06
N VAL A 106 4.45 3.60 13.01
CA VAL A 106 4.46 4.33 14.28
C VAL A 106 5.74 3.98 15.05
N ASP A 107 6.43 5.00 15.55
CA ASP A 107 7.61 4.82 16.37
C ASP A 107 7.18 4.62 17.84
N PRO A 108 7.39 3.44 18.44
CA PRO A 108 6.97 3.18 19.80
C PRO A 108 7.76 3.99 20.85
N ALA A 109 8.90 4.57 20.46
CA ALA A 109 9.76 5.36 21.34
C ALA A 109 9.41 6.85 21.33
N VAL A 110 8.52 7.30 20.43
CA VAL A 110 8.13 8.72 20.29
C VAL A 110 6.61 8.84 20.39
N PRO A 111 6.08 9.68 21.30
CA PRO A 111 4.65 9.95 21.35
C PRO A 111 4.14 10.41 19.98
N ILE A 112 3.01 9.81 19.54
CA ILE A 112 2.45 10.13 18.21
C ILE A 112 2.14 11.62 18.06
N GLU A 113 1.81 12.28 19.15
CA GLU A 113 1.53 13.72 19.18
C GLU A 113 2.74 14.56 18.77
N GLU A 114 3.95 14.16 19.17
CA GLU A 114 5.19 14.86 18.78
C GLU A 114 5.47 14.67 17.28
N THR A 115 5.31 13.45 16.78
CA THR A 115 5.49 13.16 15.35
C THR A 115 4.47 13.93 14.49
N VAL A 116 3.19 13.85 14.86
CA VAL A 116 2.11 14.53 14.12
C VAL A 116 2.22 16.05 14.26
N GLY A 117 2.67 16.57 15.41
CA GLY A 117 2.97 17.99 15.58
C GLY A 117 4.02 18.49 14.58
N ALA A 118 5.12 17.75 14.42
CA ALA A 118 6.15 18.08 13.43
C ALA A 118 5.63 17.95 11.97
N MET A 119 4.77 16.98 11.69
CA MET A 119 4.12 16.86 10.38
C MET A 119 3.17 18.03 10.12
N ALA A 120 2.45 18.52 11.13
CA ALA A 120 1.58 19.69 11.03
C ALA A 120 2.36 20.96 10.71
N ASP A 121 3.57 21.15 11.29
CA ASP A 121 4.47 22.25 10.92
C ASP A 121 4.81 22.25 9.41
N LEU A 122 4.97 21.05 8.81
CA LEU A 122 5.22 20.92 7.37
C LEU A 122 4.01 21.34 6.52
N VAL A 123 2.79 21.10 7.01
CA VAL A 123 1.57 21.59 6.36
C VAL A 123 1.50 23.11 6.44
N GLN A 124 1.77 23.70 7.60
CA GLN A 124 1.81 25.16 7.75
C GLN A 124 2.89 25.81 6.87
N ALA A 125 4.03 25.13 6.68
CA ALA A 125 5.10 25.58 5.80
C ALA A 125 4.80 25.39 4.29
N GLY A 126 3.64 24.80 3.91
CA GLY A 126 3.27 24.54 2.52
C GLY A 126 4.04 23.40 1.87
N LYS A 127 4.87 22.66 2.59
CA LYS A 127 5.66 21.53 2.09
C LYS A 127 4.82 20.26 1.88
N VAL A 128 3.73 20.12 2.62
CA VAL A 128 2.82 18.98 2.61
C VAL A 128 1.38 19.49 2.57
N ARG A 129 0.50 18.85 1.82
CA ARG A 129 -0.94 19.20 1.78
C ARG A 129 -1.74 18.46 2.82
N HIS A 130 -1.54 17.14 2.90
CA HIS A 130 -2.32 16.26 3.78
C HIS A 130 -1.41 15.27 4.51
N LEU A 131 -1.81 14.93 5.73
CA LEU A 131 -1.10 13.96 6.56
C LEU A 131 -1.77 12.59 6.51
N GLY A 132 -0.96 11.55 6.59
CA GLY A 132 -1.41 10.18 6.72
C GLY A 132 -0.59 9.38 7.73
N LEU A 133 -1.15 8.27 8.17
CA LEU A 133 -0.45 7.28 8.98
C LEU A 133 -0.52 5.92 8.27
N SER A 134 0.43 5.04 8.57
CA SER A 134 0.39 3.65 8.07
C SER A 134 0.53 2.68 9.22
N GLU A 135 -0.30 1.62 9.21
CA GLU A 135 -0.34 0.57 10.23
C GLU A 135 -0.49 1.12 11.68
N ALA A 136 -1.26 2.18 11.85
CA ALA A 136 -1.58 2.76 13.15
C ALA A 136 -2.84 2.12 13.75
N ALA A 137 -2.79 1.79 15.04
CA ALA A 137 -3.94 1.26 15.78
C ALA A 137 -5.04 2.31 15.97
N PRO A 138 -6.31 1.90 16.19
CA PRO A 138 -7.42 2.81 16.48
C PRO A 138 -7.12 3.84 17.57
N LYS A 139 -6.50 3.41 18.66
CA LYS A 139 -6.10 4.30 19.76
C LYS A 139 -5.09 5.36 19.32
N THR A 140 -4.13 4.99 18.50
CA THR A 140 -3.10 5.90 17.96
C THR A 140 -3.72 6.91 17.01
N LEU A 141 -4.65 6.48 16.13
CA LEU A 141 -5.39 7.37 15.24
C LEU A 141 -6.17 8.44 16.00
N ARG A 142 -6.91 8.08 17.06
CA ARG A 142 -7.66 9.03 17.88
C ARG A 142 -6.75 10.08 18.53
N ARG A 143 -5.55 9.68 19.00
CA ARG A 143 -4.55 10.60 19.53
C ARG A 143 -3.96 11.51 18.45
N ALA A 144 -3.66 10.96 17.29
CA ALA A 144 -3.09 11.70 16.17
C ALA A 144 -4.05 12.81 15.67
N VAL A 145 -5.33 12.47 15.49
CA VAL A 145 -6.38 13.42 15.02
C VAL A 145 -6.60 14.55 16.03
N ALA A 146 -6.37 14.31 17.32
CA ALA A 146 -6.45 15.38 18.33
C ALA A 146 -5.38 16.47 18.16
N VAL A 147 -4.28 16.18 17.45
CA VAL A 147 -3.21 17.13 17.14
C VAL A 147 -3.45 17.84 15.80
N HIS A 148 -3.72 17.06 14.75
CA HIS A 148 -3.96 17.58 13.40
C HIS A 148 -4.83 16.59 12.60
N PRO A 149 -5.67 17.05 11.67
CA PRO A 149 -6.43 16.17 10.79
C PRO A 149 -5.53 15.17 10.04
N ILE A 150 -5.91 13.90 10.07
CA ILE A 150 -5.29 12.81 9.32
C ILE A 150 -6.20 12.48 8.15
N ALA A 151 -5.74 12.67 6.93
CA ALA A 151 -6.54 12.46 5.72
C ALA A 151 -6.65 10.98 5.35
N ALA A 152 -5.62 10.17 5.62
CA ALA A 152 -5.62 8.77 5.22
C ALA A 152 -4.88 7.87 6.21
N LEU A 153 -5.40 6.66 6.38
CA LEU A 153 -4.70 5.52 6.97
C LEU A 153 -4.37 4.52 5.87
N GLN A 154 -3.10 4.11 5.79
CA GLN A 154 -2.68 3.06 4.86
C GLN A 154 -2.39 1.76 5.60
N THR A 155 -3.16 0.70 5.33
CA THR A 155 -3.04 -0.62 5.97
C THR A 155 -3.27 -1.74 4.97
N GLU A 156 -2.70 -2.94 5.18
CA GLU A 156 -2.94 -4.09 4.32
C GLU A 156 -4.42 -4.50 4.38
N TYR A 157 -5.08 -4.55 3.21
CA TYR A 157 -6.47 -4.98 3.12
C TYR A 157 -6.75 -5.66 1.77
N SER A 158 -7.33 -6.85 1.83
CA SER A 158 -7.62 -7.66 0.65
C SER A 158 -8.52 -8.84 1.03
N LEU A 159 -8.93 -9.67 0.05
CA LEU A 159 -9.66 -10.92 0.29
C LEU A 159 -8.95 -11.86 1.28
N TRP A 160 -7.63 -11.75 1.43
CA TRP A 160 -6.89 -12.60 2.34
C TRP A 160 -6.23 -11.86 3.52
N CYS A 161 -6.56 -10.60 3.72
CA CYS A 161 -6.18 -9.82 4.90
C CYS A 161 -7.36 -8.97 5.34
N ARG A 162 -8.13 -9.47 6.31
CA ARG A 162 -9.42 -8.92 6.74
C ARG A 162 -9.38 -8.28 8.12
N GLU A 163 -8.20 -8.22 8.75
CA GLU A 163 -8.00 -7.66 10.09
C GLU A 163 -8.56 -6.23 10.26
N PRO A 164 -8.51 -5.33 9.24
CA PRO A 164 -9.06 -3.99 9.37
C PRO A 164 -10.58 -3.92 9.59
N GLU A 165 -11.34 -4.98 9.28
CA GLU A 165 -12.80 -5.03 9.40
C GLU A 165 -13.30 -5.04 10.84
N GLY A 166 -12.42 -5.28 11.80
CA GLY A 166 -12.74 -5.14 13.21
C GLY A 166 -12.99 -3.67 13.58
N GLU A 167 -12.21 -3.12 14.47
CA GLU A 167 -12.38 -1.75 14.96
C GLU A 167 -11.81 -0.69 13.96
N LEU A 168 -10.83 -1.06 13.14
CA LEU A 168 -10.02 -0.08 12.42
C LEU A 168 -10.79 0.68 11.33
N LEU A 169 -11.53 -0.02 10.47
CA LEU A 169 -12.37 0.62 9.45
C LEU A 169 -13.48 1.47 10.06
N ALA A 170 -14.12 1.00 11.13
CA ALA A 170 -15.11 1.77 11.86
C ALA A 170 -14.50 3.05 12.44
N THR A 171 -13.31 2.95 13.04
CA THR A 171 -12.59 4.12 13.58
C THR A 171 -12.21 5.12 12.48
N CYS A 172 -11.77 4.66 11.32
CA CYS A 172 -11.49 5.56 10.19
C CYS A 172 -12.74 6.32 9.76
N ARG A 173 -13.89 5.65 9.64
CA ARG A 173 -15.18 6.27 9.29
C ARG A 173 -15.65 7.27 10.34
N ASP A 174 -15.55 6.93 11.63
CA ASP A 174 -15.90 7.82 12.75
C ASP A 174 -15.07 9.11 12.73
N LEU A 175 -13.80 9.02 12.32
CA LEU A 175 -12.86 10.15 12.29
C LEU A 175 -12.79 10.86 10.94
N GLY A 176 -13.52 10.40 9.93
CA GLY A 176 -13.48 10.97 8.57
C GLY A 176 -12.14 10.73 7.85
N ILE A 177 -11.46 9.62 8.16
CA ILE A 177 -10.17 9.22 7.58
C ILE A 177 -10.41 8.29 6.40
N GLY A 178 -9.89 8.61 5.21
CA GLY A 178 -9.87 7.70 4.07
C GLY A 178 -8.97 6.49 4.31
N PHE A 179 -9.35 5.32 3.80
CA PHE A 179 -8.59 4.10 3.98
C PHE A 179 -7.86 3.72 2.68
N VAL A 180 -6.52 3.58 2.73
CA VAL A 180 -5.69 3.19 1.59
C VAL A 180 -5.24 1.74 1.77
N ALA A 181 -5.77 0.85 0.93
CA ALA A 181 -5.52 -0.58 0.99
C ALA A 181 -4.25 -0.96 0.22
N TYR A 182 -3.14 -1.23 0.91
CA TYR A 182 -1.97 -1.76 0.24
C TYR A 182 -2.01 -3.29 0.11
N SER A 183 -1.21 -3.83 -0.81
CA SER A 183 -1.20 -5.26 -1.18
C SER A 183 -2.60 -5.84 -1.49
N PRO A 184 -3.46 -5.11 -2.23
CA PRO A 184 -4.86 -5.50 -2.46
C PRO A 184 -5.01 -6.81 -3.23
N LEU A 185 -3.95 -7.23 -3.94
CA LEU A 185 -3.87 -8.50 -4.68
C LEU A 185 -3.07 -9.59 -3.94
N GLY A 186 -2.90 -9.46 -2.62
CA GLY A 186 -2.16 -10.43 -1.83
C GLY A 186 -0.73 -10.61 -2.35
N ARG A 187 -0.05 -9.52 -2.70
CA ARG A 187 1.31 -9.55 -3.28
C ARG A 187 1.39 -10.34 -4.58
N GLY A 188 0.31 -10.33 -5.33
CA GLY A 188 0.15 -11.04 -6.60
C GLY A 188 -0.36 -12.48 -6.49
N PHE A 189 -0.55 -13.03 -5.29
CA PHE A 189 -1.04 -14.40 -5.10
C PHE A 189 -2.50 -14.53 -5.58
N LEU A 190 -3.37 -13.56 -5.25
CA LEU A 190 -4.78 -13.55 -5.63
C LEU A 190 -5.02 -13.42 -7.14
N THR A 191 -3.98 -13.10 -7.93
CA THR A 191 -4.07 -13.10 -9.39
C THR A 191 -4.12 -14.51 -9.99
N GLY A 192 -3.80 -15.55 -9.20
CA GLY A 192 -3.67 -16.92 -9.66
C GLY A 192 -2.42 -17.21 -10.52
N ARG A 193 -1.44 -16.30 -10.53
CA ARG A 193 -0.20 -16.45 -11.31
C ARG A 193 0.72 -17.53 -10.74
N TYR A 194 0.80 -17.61 -9.40
CA TYR A 194 1.73 -18.51 -8.72
C TYR A 194 1.08 -19.85 -8.43
N ARG A 195 1.76 -20.95 -8.79
CA ARG A 195 1.32 -22.33 -8.56
C ARG A 195 2.26 -23.09 -7.65
N SER A 196 3.50 -22.60 -7.55
CA SER A 196 4.53 -23.16 -6.70
C SER A 196 5.55 -22.06 -6.31
N LEU A 197 6.44 -22.35 -5.37
CA LEU A 197 7.53 -21.44 -5.00
C LEU A 197 8.56 -21.21 -6.12
N GLU A 198 8.65 -22.15 -7.07
CA GLU A 198 9.53 -22.07 -8.23
C GLU A 198 9.10 -20.97 -9.21
N ASP A 199 7.84 -20.55 -9.17
CA ASP A 199 7.33 -19.40 -9.95
C ASP A 199 7.88 -18.06 -9.47
N LEU A 200 8.50 -18.03 -8.28
CA LEU A 200 9.16 -16.86 -7.70
C LEU A 200 10.67 -16.92 -7.93
N GLU A 201 11.26 -15.80 -8.33
CA GLU A 201 12.71 -15.68 -8.48
C GLU A 201 13.46 -16.01 -7.17
N ALA A 202 14.71 -16.50 -7.25
CA ALA A 202 15.45 -16.98 -6.09
C ALA A 202 15.64 -15.92 -4.98
N GLY A 203 15.75 -14.63 -5.36
CA GLY A 203 15.89 -13.50 -4.43
C GLY A 203 14.56 -12.82 -4.03
N ASP A 204 13.43 -13.36 -4.46
CA ASP A 204 12.12 -12.78 -4.16
C ASP A 204 11.80 -12.97 -2.66
N TRP A 205 11.58 -11.86 -1.95
CA TRP A 205 11.33 -11.89 -0.51
C TRP A 205 10.05 -12.67 -0.12
N ARG A 206 9.10 -12.84 -1.06
CA ARG A 206 7.90 -13.66 -0.83
C ARG A 206 8.24 -15.12 -0.55
N ARG A 207 9.41 -15.61 -1.01
CA ARG A 207 9.90 -16.95 -0.69
C ARG A 207 10.14 -17.18 0.81
N THR A 208 10.24 -16.13 1.61
CA THR A 208 10.39 -16.19 3.07
C THR A 208 9.11 -15.80 3.82
N ASN A 209 8.07 -15.34 3.11
CA ASN A 209 6.84 -14.88 3.75
C ASN A 209 5.99 -16.09 4.22
N PRO A 210 5.43 -16.08 5.45
CA PRO A 210 4.69 -17.22 6.02
C PRO A 210 3.52 -17.71 5.14
N ARG A 211 2.82 -16.83 4.44
CA ARG A 211 1.71 -17.18 3.52
C ARG A 211 2.15 -17.98 2.30
N PHE A 212 3.43 -17.88 1.94
CA PHE A 212 4.03 -18.55 0.78
C PHE A 212 4.84 -19.79 1.19
N GLN A 213 4.80 -20.25 2.44
CA GLN A 213 5.60 -21.36 2.95
C GLN A 213 4.80 -22.61 3.22
N GLY A 214 5.41 -23.79 2.90
CA GLY A 214 4.93 -25.10 3.31
C GLY A 214 3.44 -25.34 3.05
N GLU A 215 2.74 -25.84 4.05
CA GLU A 215 1.28 -26.12 3.95
C GLU A 215 0.42 -24.86 3.75
N ASN A 216 0.88 -23.68 4.22
CA ASN A 216 0.15 -22.44 4.01
C ASN A 216 0.04 -22.10 2.53
N PHE A 217 1.10 -22.36 1.75
CA PHE A 217 1.08 -22.14 0.31
C PHE A 217 -0.04 -22.94 -0.36
N GLN A 218 -0.15 -24.24 -0.04
CA GLN A 218 -1.19 -25.11 -0.63
C GLN A 218 -2.60 -24.67 -0.21
N LYS A 219 -2.84 -24.38 1.09
CA LYS A 219 -4.12 -23.89 1.58
C LYS A 219 -4.54 -22.59 0.88
N ASN A 220 -3.59 -21.69 0.66
CA ASN A 220 -3.84 -20.44 -0.04
C ASN A 220 -4.07 -20.64 -1.56
N LEU A 221 -3.50 -21.68 -2.19
CA LEU A 221 -3.84 -22.05 -3.56
C LEU A 221 -5.31 -22.49 -3.69
N ASP A 222 -5.84 -23.18 -2.69
CA ASP A 222 -7.25 -23.60 -2.70
C ASP A 222 -8.19 -22.37 -2.64
N VAL A 223 -7.83 -21.36 -1.83
CA VAL A 223 -8.53 -20.05 -1.82
C VAL A 223 -8.47 -19.40 -3.20
N VAL A 224 -7.29 -19.36 -3.83
CA VAL A 224 -7.12 -18.78 -5.17
C VAL A 224 -7.90 -19.54 -6.25
N ALA A 225 -7.97 -20.88 -6.15
CA ALA A 225 -8.77 -21.69 -7.07
C ALA A 225 -10.25 -21.29 -7.05
N GLU A 226 -10.78 -21.02 -5.84
CA GLU A 226 -12.16 -20.56 -5.70
C GLU A 226 -12.36 -19.12 -6.20
N VAL A 227 -11.41 -18.20 -5.92
CA VAL A 227 -11.43 -16.85 -6.50
C VAL A 227 -11.44 -16.91 -8.03
N ARG A 228 -10.64 -17.81 -8.64
CA ARG A 228 -10.63 -18.02 -10.10
C ARG A 228 -11.97 -18.53 -10.63
N ARG A 229 -12.58 -19.47 -9.91
CA ARG A 229 -13.91 -20.02 -10.29
C ARG A 229 -14.99 -18.93 -10.28
N LEU A 230 -15.02 -18.13 -9.20
CA LEU A 230 -15.96 -17.01 -9.06
C LEU A 230 -15.71 -15.93 -10.12
N ALA A 231 -14.45 -15.59 -10.39
CA ALA A 231 -14.07 -14.61 -11.42
C ALA A 231 -14.53 -15.05 -12.81
N ALA A 232 -14.32 -16.33 -13.15
CA ALA A 232 -14.78 -16.91 -14.43
C ALA A 232 -16.30 -16.86 -14.57
N ALA A 233 -17.05 -17.18 -13.51
CA ALA A 233 -18.50 -17.08 -13.49
C ALA A 233 -19.00 -15.64 -13.66
N LYS A 234 -18.22 -14.66 -13.17
CA LYS A 234 -18.50 -13.21 -13.29
C LYS A 234 -18.03 -12.60 -14.62
N GLY A 235 -17.26 -13.34 -15.43
CA GLY A 235 -16.70 -12.86 -16.69
C GLY A 235 -15.56 -11.83 -16.50
N CYS A 236 -14.81 -11.93 -15.41
CA CYS A 236 -13.68 -11.06 -15.11
C CYS A 236 -12.43 -11.86 -14.70
N THR A 237 -11.30 -11.17 -14.53
CA THR A 237 -10.09 -11.82 -14.02
C THR A 237 -10.10 -11.92 -12.48
N PRO A 238 -9.32 -12.85 -11.90
CA PRO A 238 -9.16 -12.94 -10.45
C PRO A 238 -8.66 -11.65 -9.80
N ALA A 239 -7.75 -10.91 -10.48
CA ALA A 239 -7.26 -9.62 -10.02
C ALA A 239 -8.39 -8.57 -9.98
N GLN A 240 -9.19 -8.51 -11.03
CA GLN A 240 -10.35 -7.63 -11.11
C GLN A 240 -11.39 -7.96 -10.04
N LEU A 241 -11.69 -9.25 -9.83
CA LEU A 241 -12.63 -9.68 -8.79
C LEU A 241 -12.16 -9.26 -7.39
N ALA A 242 -10.87 -9.47 -7.09
CA ALA A 242 -10.28 -9.10 -5.80
C ALA A 242 -10.32 -7.57 -5.55
N LEU A 243 -10.07 -6.76 -6.58
CA LEU A 243 -10.16 -5.30 -6.48
C LEU A 243 -11.61 -4.81 -6.39
N ALA A 244 -12.52 -5.38 -7.19
CA ALA A 244 -13.94 -5.06 -7.14
C ALA A 244 -14.54 -5.36 -5.76
N TRP A 245 -14.06 -6.43 -5.12
CA TRP A 245 -14.46 -6.73 -3.74
C TRP A 245 -14.02 -5.62 -2.77
N ILE A 246 -12.81 -5.07 -2.89
CA ILE A 246 -12.36 -3.94 -2.04
C ILE A 246 -13.23 -2.70 -2.29
N PHE A 247 -13.52 -2.35 -3.53
CA PHE A 247 -14.39 -1.23 -3.85
C PHE A 247 -15.80 -1.39 -3.28
N ALA A 248 -16.30 -2.63 -3.19
CA ALA A 248 -17.61 -2.92 -2.61
C ALA A 248 -17.67 -2.75 -1.09
N GLN A 249 -16.51 -2.63 -0.39
CA GLN A 249 -16.48 -2.45 1.06
C GLN A 249 -16.77 -0.99 1.49
N GLY A 250 -16.66 -0.01 0.58
CA GLY A 250 -17.01 1.37 0.83
C GLY A 250 -16.33 2.36 -0.10
N GLY A 251 -16.97 3.49 -0.36
CA GLY A 251 -16.40 4.57 -1.19
C GLY A 251 -15.26 5.34 -0.50
N ASP A 252 -14.99 5.03 0.75
CA ASP A 252 -13.92 5.55 1.59
C ASP A 252 -12.61 4.73 1.49
N ILE A 253 -12.61 3.63 0.69
CA ILE A 253 -11.48 2.70 0.57
C ILE A 253 -10.87 2.77 -0.83
N VAL A 254 -9.56 3.06 -0.90
CA VAL A 254 -8.80 3.18 -2.15
C VAL A 254 -7.71 2.10 -2.20
N PRO A 255 -7.81 1.07 -3.05
CA PRO A 255 -6.74 0.10 -3.26
C PRO A 255 -5.60 0.69 -4.08
N ILE A 256 -4.35 0.31 -3.74
CA ILE A 256 -3.13 0.74 -4.44
C ILE A 256 -2.38 -0.47 -5.05
N PRO A 257 -2.92 -1.13 -6.09
CA PRO A 257 -2.26 -2.25 -6.74
C PRO A 257 -1.02 -1.78 -7.51
N GLY A 258 0.16 -2.32 -7.16
CA GLY A 258 1.41 -2.00 -7.84
C GLY A 258 1.62 -2.83 -9.11
N SER A 259 2.07 -2.20 -10.20
CA SER A 259 2.47 -2.89 -11.43
C SER A 259 3.52 -2.09 -12.22
N THR A 260 4.38 -2.82 -12.95
CA THR A 260 5.32 -2.27 -13.95
C THR A 260 4.88 -2.52 -15.38
N ARG A 261 3.66 -3.07 -15.59
CA ARG A 261 3.13 -3.48 -16.89
C ARG A 261 1.84 -2.73 -17.19
N ALA A 262 1.76 -2.09 -18.37
CA ALA A 262 0.59 -1.36 -18.83
C ALA A 262 -0.68 -2.23 -18.83
N GLU A 263 -0.59 -3.45 -19.37
CA GLU A 263 -1.73 -4.36 -19.49
C GLU A 263 -2.35 -4.72 -18.12
N ARG A 264 -1.51 -4.79 -17.08
CA ARG A 264 -2.00 -5.04 -15.69
C ARG A 264 -2.59 -3.80 -15.05
N ILE A 265 -2.10 -2.62 -15.42
CA ILE A 265 -2.68 -1.36 -14.95
C ILE A 265 -4.08 -1.21 -15.54
N GLU A 266 -4.25 -1.51 -16.85
CA GLU A 266 -5.57 -1.55 -17.50
C GLU A 266 -6.50 -2.57 -16.86
N GLU A 267 -6.00 -3.80 -16.65
CA GLU A 267 -6.74 -4.87 -15.98
C GLU A 267 -7.22 -4.40 -14.60
N ASN A 268 -6.32 -3.84 -13.79
CA ASN A 268 -6.65 -3.37 -12.44
C ASN A 268 -7.63 -2.20 -12.47
N ALA A 269 -7.45 -1.23 -13.36
CA ALA A 269 -8.37 -0.09 -13.52
C ALA A 269 -9.77 -0.54 -13.94
N GLY A 270 -9.86 -1.56 -14.81
CA GLY A 270 -11.13 -2.16 -15.23
C GLY A 270 -11.95 -2.79 -14.10
N ALA A 271 -11.36 -3.04 -12.92
CA ALA A 271 -12.09 -3.53 -11.76
C ALA A 271 -13.17 -2.56 -11.26
N THR A 272 -13.02 -1.26 -11.51
CA THR A 272 -13.99 -0.23 -11.14
C THR A 272 -15.35 -0.36 -11.84
N ALA A 273 -15.38 -1.05 -12.99
CA ALA A 273 -16.61 -1.30 -13.75
C ALA A 273 -17.37 -2.55 -13.28
N ILE A 274 -16.80 -3.35 -12.36
CA ILE A 274 -17.39 -4.61 -11.93
C ILE A 274 -18.28 -4.38 -10.71
N THR A 275 -19.56 -4.70 -10.87
CA THR A 275 -20.53 -4.68 -9.77
C THR A 275 -20.71 -6.09 -9.20
N LEU A 276 -20.53 -6.24 -7.90
CA LEU A 276 -20.75 -7.52 -7.19
C LEU A 276 -22.16 -7.57 -6.61
N SER A 277 -22.85 -8.70 -6.82
CA SER A 277 -24.14 -8.97 -6.19
C SER A 277 -23.94 -9.37 -4.71
N ARG A 278 -25.04 -9.47 -3.97
CA ARG A 278 -25.01 -9.98 -2.58
C ARG A 278 -24.50 -11.42 -2.52
N GLU A 279 -24.85 -12.23 -3.51
CA GLU A 279 -24.42 -13.62 -3.64
C GLU A 279 -22.92 -13.70 -3.93
N ASP A 280 -22.39 -12.83 -4.83
CA ASP A 280 -20.95 -12.72 -5.09
C ASP A 280 -20.19 -12.36 -3.82
N LEU A 281 -20.66 -11.36 -3.08
CA LEU A 281 -20.05 -10.93 -1.83
C LEU A 281 -20.07 -12.04 -0.78
N ALA A 282 -21.20 -12.72 -0.58
CA ALA A 282 -21.31 -13.80 0.38
C ALA A 282 -20.37 -14.98 0.05
N ALA A 283 -20.22 -15.31 -1.26
CA ALA A 283 -19.28 -16.34 -1.68
C ALA A 283 -17.81 -15.96 -1.41
N LEU A 284 -17.44 -14.69 -1.62
CA LEU A 284 -16.09 -14.18 -1.32
C LEU A 284 -15.83 -14.08 0.21
N GLU A 285 -16.84 -13.71 0.99
CA GLU A 285 -16.77 -13.71 2.46
C GLU A 285 -16.43 -15.08 3.04
N ALA A 286 -16.97 -16.14 2.48
CA ALA A 286 -16.74 -17.51 2.93
C ALA A 286 -15.28 -17.98 2.73
N LEU A 287 -14.45 -17.25 1.98
CA LEU A 287 -13.05 -17.57 1.75
C LEU A 287 -12.11 -17.05 2.85
N ALA A 288 -12.49 -15.99 3.55
CA ALA A 288 -11.63 -15.32 4.54
C ALA A 288 -11.09 -16.26 5.65
N PRO A 289 -11.89 -17.16 6.27
CA PRO A 289 -11.41 -18.07 7.30
C PRO A 289 -10.45 -19.14 6.81
N GLN A 290 -10.31 -19.33 5.50
CA GLN A 290 -9.48 -20.36 4.88
C GLN A 290 -8.04 -19.89 4.62
N VAL A 291 -7.77 -18.60 4.76
CA VAL A 291 -6.43 -18.03 4.54
C VAL A 291 -5.48 -18.47 5.64
N ALA A 292 -4.31 -18.97 5.24
CA ALA A 292 -3.30 -19.50 6.14
C ALA A 292 -2.01 -18.66 6.14
N GLY A 293 -1.42 -18.49 7.33
CA GLY A 293 -0.15 -17.80 7.55
C GLY A 293 -0.30 -16.30 7.85
N GLU A 294 0.64 -15.80 8.63
CA GLU A 294 0.73 -14.39 9.02
C GLU A 294 1.18 -13.51 7.85
N ARG A 295 0.85 -12.20 7.92
CA ARG A 295 1.24 -11.19 6.90
C ARG A 295 2.75 -11.04 6.76
N TYR A 296 3.45 -11.14 7.88
CA TYR A 296 4.90 -10.98 7.98
C TYR A 296 5.48 -12.04 8.92
N MET A 297 6.80 -12.20 8.89
CA MET A 297 7.56 -12.86 9.96
C MET A 297 7.36 -12.10 11.28
N GLU A 298 7.61 -12.76 12.42
CA GLU A 298 7.36 -12.23 13.77
C GLU A 298 7.89 -10.80 13.99
N GLY A 299 9.09 -10.48 13.50
CA GLY A 299 9.66 -9.14 13.60
C GLY A 299 8.85 -8.07 12.86
N GLY A 300 8.28 -8.43 11.70
CA GLY A 300 7.44 -7.52 10.92
C GLY A 300 6.05 -7.34 11.54
N MET A 301 5.50 -8.40 12.16
CA MET A 301 4.21 -8.33 12.86
C MET A 301 4.25 -7.37 14.06
N LYS A 302 5.39 -7.22 14.73
CA LYS A 302 5.56 -6.26 15.84
C LYS A 302 5.47 -4.78 15.41
N LEU A 303 5.57 -4.51 14.12
CA LEU A 303 5.49 -3.15 13.54
C LEU A 303 4.11 -2.83 12.95
N VAL A 304 3.15 -3.71 13.15
CA VAL A 304 1.76 -3.59 12.71
C VAL A 304 0.91 -3.16 13.89
N ASN A 305 -0.06 -2.28 13.64
CA ASN A 305 -0.98 -1.75 14.66
C ASN A 305 -0.26 -1.05 15.83
N GLY A 306 0.73 -0.21 15.50
CA GLY A 306 1.51 0.61 16.46
C GLY A 306 0.74 1.80 17.05
#